data_595dbaba212261b6a3ab04c1b2317766
#
_entry.id   595dbaba212261b6a3ab04c1b2317766
#
_cell.length_a   1.000
_cell.length_b   1.000
_cell.length_c   1.000
_cell.angle_alpha   90.00
_cell.angle_beta   90.00
_cell.angle_gamma   90.00
#
_symmetry.space_group_name_H-M   'P 1'
#
loop_
_entity.id
_entity.type
_entity.pdbx_description
1 polymer ?
#
loop_
_entity_poly.entity_id
_entity_poly.type
_entity_poly.pdbx_seq_one_letter_code
_entity_poly.pdbx_strand_id
1 'polypeptide(L)'
;MKQILSGMVFLCILLCCVSCTEYTPKPRGYFRIEPPQARYQVLPLDSLPYSFNVSQLAIVELPEIGSPEGWINLSYPSLGVKIYCSYLPVTRSTLQIAENESRSLVSRQAKQAKAIKEQAYSNPDERVYGSLFLLDGESASPVQFMLTDSTSNFFRGALYYDCVPNADSLAPVTDYLRKDIIELIQSFSWKK
;
A
#
# COMPACT_ATOMS: atom_id res chain seq x y z
N MET A 1 73.27 -15.10 -4.41
CA MET A 1 72.09 -15.97 -4.22
C MET A 1 71.26 -15.64 -2.97
N LYS A 2 71.85 -15.47 -1.78
CA LYS A 2 71.02 -15.13 -0.56
C LYS A 2 70.30 -13.83 -0.62
N GLN A 3 70.77 -12.76 -1.27
CA GLN A 3 70.12 -11.48 -1.37
C GLN A 3 68.91 -11.53 -2.36
N ILE A 4 68.97 -12.31 -3.45
CA ILE A 4 67.92 -12.51 -4.41
C ILE A 4 66.77 -13.30 -3.75
N LEU A 5 67.12 -14.33 -2.96
CA LEU A 5 66.14 -15.14 -2.24
C LEU A 5 65.38 -14.30 -1.18
N SER A 6 66.08 -13.41 -0.46
CA SER A 6 65.49 -12.49 0.53
C SER A 6 64.53 -11.48 -0.12
N GLY A 7 64.84 -10.93 -1.30
CA GLY A 7 64.02 -10.02 -2.05
C GLY A 7 62.75 -10.68 -2.56
N MET A 8 62.86 -11.94 -3.00
CA MET A 8 61.69 -12.70 -3.49
C MET A 8 60.73 -13.08 -2.36
N VAL A 9 61.23 -13.40 -1.18
CA VAL A 9 60.41 -13.67 0.02
C VAL A 9 59.68 -12.39 0.47
N PHE A 10 60.35 -11.24 0.46
CA PHE A 10 59.74 -9.96 0.82
C PHE A 10 58.66 -9.54 -0.16
N LEU A 11 58.85 -9.79 -1.46
CA LEU A 11 57.84 -9.53 -2.50
C LEU A 11 56.60 -10.44 -2.35
N CYS A 12 56.77 -11.72 -1.99
CA CYS A 12 55.66 -12.64 -1.72
C CYS A 12 54.86 -12.23 -0.49
N ILE A 13 55.53 -11.75 0.58
CA ILE A 13 54.83 -11.27 1.78
C ILE A 13 54.03 -10.00 1.47
N LEU A 14 54.55 -9.08 0.64
CA LEU A 14 53.83 -7.87 0.22
C LEU A 14 52.57 -8.19 -0.61
N LEU A 15 52.66 -9.21 -1.48
CA LEU A 15 51.51 -9.65 -2.30
C LEU A 15 50.37 -10.33 -1.50
N CYS A 16 50.71 -10.97 -0.37
CA CYS A 16 49.73 -11.60 0.52
C CYS A 16 48.89 -10.58 1.33
N CYS A 17 49.38 -9.33 1.49
CA CYS A 17 48.66 -8.30 2.26
C CYS A 17 47.58 -7.55 1.47
N VAL A 18 47.40 -7.81 0.17
CA VAL A 18 46.43 -7.07 -0.68
C VAL A 18 45.10 -7.85 -0.89
N SER A 19 44.93 -8.99 -0.22
CA SER A 19 43.66 -9.73 -0.28
C SER A 19 42.64 -9.10 0.67
N CYS A 20 42.18 -7.91 0.35
CA CYS A 20 40.93 -7.39 0.91
C CYS A 20 39.76 -8.16 0.30
N THR A 21 39.21 -9.09 1.04
CA THR A 21 37.89 -9.62 0.74
C THR A 21 36.91 -8.52 1.04
N GLU A 22 36.32 -7.90 0.00
CA GLU A 22 35.16 -7.06 0.16
C GLU A 22 34.06 -7.89 0.84
N TYR A 23 33.76 -7.53 2.09
CA TYR A 23 32.64 -8.11 2.80
C TYR A 23 31.36 -7.60 2.12
N THR A 24 30.81 -8.41 1.24
CA THR A 24 29.45 -8.17 0.72
C THR A 24 28.47 -8.55 1.82
N PRO A 25 27.80 -7.58 2.48
CA PRO A 25 26.84 -7.92 3.50
C PRO A 25 25.74 -8.78 2.87
N LYS A 26 25.51 -9.96 3.45
CA LYS A 26 24.41 -10.82 3.01
C LYS A 26 23.12 -10.01 3.12
N PRO A 27 22.26 -10.02 2.09
CA PRO A 27 20.95 -9.38 2.19
C PRO A 27 20.24 -9.92 3.42
N ARG A 28 19.63 -9.02 4.21
CA ARG A 28 18.82 -9.42 5.38
C ARG A 28 17.73 -10.34 4.87
N GLY A 29 17.68 -11.58 5.36
CA GLY A 29 16.58 -12.47 5.11
C GLY A 29 15.35 -11.92 5.83
N TYR A 30 14.32 -11.55 5.09
CA TYR A 30 13.02 -11.21 5.66
C TYR A 30 12.24 -12.50 5.88
N PHE A 31 11.38 -12.53 6.90
CA PHE A 31 10.44 -13.62 7.07
C PHE A 31 9.57 -13.71 5.81
N ARG A 32 9.49 -14.91 5.24
CA ARG A 32 8.62 -15.14 4.09
C ARG A 32 7.18 -15.09 4.56
N ILE A 33 6.49 -14.01 4.24
CA ILE A 33 5.05 -13.88 4.46
C ILE A 33 4.39 -14.50 3.23
N GLU A 34 3.71 -15.64 3.42
CA GLU A 34 2.88 -16.28 2.40
C GLU A 34 1.40 -16.04 2.77
N PRO A 35 0.76 -15.00 2.22
CA PRO A 35 -0.66 -14.81 2.44
C PRO A 35 -1.43 -15.99 1.84
N PRO A 36 -2.53 -16.45 2.46
CA PRO A 36 -3.36 -17.49 1.88
C PRO A 36 -3.99 -17.03 0.56
N GLN A 37 -4.49 -17.97 -0.22
CA GLN A 37 -5.20 -17.65 -1.44
C GLN A 37 -6.37 -16.71 -1.14
N ALA A 38 -6.45 -15.60 -1.88
CA ALA A 38 -7.50 -14.60 -1.71
C ALA A 38 -8.89 -15.22 -1.98
N ARG A 39 -9.82 -14.97 -1.07
CA ARG A 39 -11.24 -15.30 -1.19
C ARG A 39 -12.03 -14.08 -0.79
N TYR A 40 -13.08 -13.79 -1.55
CA TYR A 40 -13.86 -12.59 -1.37
C TYR A 40 -15.32 -12.91 -1.01
N GLN A 41 -15.97 -11.98 -0.35
CA GLN A 41 -17.38 -11.98 -0.02
C GLN A 41 -17.93 -10.57 -0.14
N VAL A 42 -19.23 -10.44 -0.36
CA VAL A 42 -19.88 -9.13 -0.35
C VAL A 42 -19.76 -8.51 1.04
N LEU A 43 -19.51 -7.21 1.10
CA LEU A 43 -19.42 -6.45 2.36
C LEU A 43 -20.66 -6.70 3.24
N PRO A 44 -20.51 -7.26 4.47
CA PRO A 44 -21.64 -7.70 5.29
C PRO A 44 -22.29 -6.55 6.08
N LEU A 45 -22.51 -5.39 5.44
CA LEU A 45 -23.11 -4.20 6.04
C LEU A 45 -24.13 -3.58 5.07
N ASP A 46 -25.40 -3.92 5.27
CA ASP A 46 -26.47 -3.47 4.37
C ASP A 46 -26.85 -1.99 4.52
N SER A 47 -26.56 -1.40 5.67
CA SER A 47 -26.89 0.00 5.98
C SER A 47 -26.01 1.04 5.27
N LEU A 48 -24.91 0.61 4.66
CA LEU A 48 -23.98 1.51 3.98
C LEU A 48 -24.51 1.96 2.61
N PRO A 49 -24.21 3.19 2.15
CA PRO A 49 -24.64 3.72 0.86
C PRO A 49 -23.87 3.15 -0.34
N TYR A 50 -23.04 2.15 -0.10
CA TYR A 50 -22.23 1.46 -1.09
C TYR A 50 -22.08 -0.02 -0.74
N SER A 51 -21.58 -0.81 -1.69
CA SER A 51 -21.20 -2.22 -1.51
C SER A 51 -20.00 -2.55 -2.37
N PHE A 52 -19.24 -3.56 -1.96
CA PHE A 52 -18.09 -4.10 -2.69
C PHE A 52 -17.71 -5.47 -2.15
N ASN A 53 -16.84 -6.18 -2.84
CA ASN A 53 -16.27 -7.43 -2.35
C ASN A 53 -15.11 -7.14 -1.38
N VAL A 54 -15.14 -7.78 -0.21
CA VAL A 54 -14.10 -7.70 0.81
C VAL A 54 -13.43 -9.06 0.98
N SER A 55 -12.12 -9.06 1.20
CA SER A 55 -11.37 -10.27 1.50
C SER A 55 -11.89 -10.94 2.77
N GLN A 56 -12.01 -12.27 2.77
CA GLN A 56 -12.37 -13.05 3.96
C GLN A 56 -11.32 -12.98 5.09
N LEU A 57 -10.11 -12.48 4.78
CA LEU A 57 -9.08 -12.21 5.79
C LEU A 57 -9.31 -10.88 6.50
N ALA A 58 -10.09 -9.99 5.93
CA ALA A 58 -10.39 -8.69 6.51
C ALA A 58 -11.48 -8.81 7.58
N ILE A 59 -11.24 -8.16 8.71
CA ILE A 59 -12.26 -7.88 9.72
C ILE A 59 -12.82 -6.49 9.40
N VAL A 60 -14.13 -6.41 9.15
CA VAL A 60 -14.82 -5.13 8.94
C VAL A 60 -15.11 -4.52 10.30
N GLU A 61 -14.52 -3.37 10.57
CA GLU A 61 -14.69 -2.63 11.82
C GLU A 61 -15.45 -1.34 11.54
N LEU A 62 -16.42 -1.03 12.39
CA LEU A 62 -17.00 0.31 12.43
C LEU A 62 -16.06 1.22 13.22
N PRO A 63 -15.84 2.46 12.77
CA PRO A 63 -15.02 3.40 13.51
C PRO A 63 -15.68 3.79 14.84
N GLU A 64 -14.96 4.53 15.69
CA GLU A 64 -15.41 4.94 17.01
C GLU A 64 -16.74 5.72 16.95
N ILE A 65 -17.49 5.68 18.07
CA ILE A 65 -18.75 6.41 18.21
C ILE A 65 -18.52 7.90 17.94
N GLY A 66 -19.32 8.46 17.03
CA GLY A 66 -19.21 9.86 16.62
C GLY A 66 -18.46 10.07 15.31
N SER A 67 -17.94 9.02 14.68
CA SER A 67 -17.43 9.09 13.32
C SER A 67 -18.56 9.34 12.31
N PRO A 68 -18.27 9.99 11.17
CA PRO A 68 -19.27 10.18 10.13
C PRO A 68 -19.87 8.88 9.64
N GLU A 69 -21.17 8.92 9.27
CA GLU A 69 -21.84 7.76 8.71
C GLU A 69 -21.16 7.28 7.43
N GLY A 70 -21.17 5.97 7.23
CA GLY A 70 -20.59 5.34 6.05
C GLY A 70 -19.07 5.16 6.10
N TRP A 71 -18.41 5.48 7.21
CA TRP A 71 -16.99 5.15 7.40
C TRP A 71 -16.85 3.73 7.93
N ILE A 72 -15.84 3.01 7.44
CA ILE A 72 -15.47 1.67 7.92
C ILE A 72 -13.95 1.50 7.88
N ASN A 73 -13.45 0.52 8.62
CA ASN A 73 -12.07 0.07 8.53
C ASN A 73 -12.04 -1.41 8.13
N LEU A 74 -11.12 -1.76 7.25
CA LEU A 74 -10.82 -3.15 6.91
C LEU A 74 -9.49 -3.51 7.60
N SER A 75 -9.58 -4.29 8.67
CA SER A 75 -8.43 -4.70 9.48
C SER A 75 -7.93 -6.06 9.04
N TYR A 76 -6.61 -6.20 8.84
CA TYR A 76 -5.94 -7.46 8.52
C TYR A 76 -4.94 -7.80 9.64
N PRO A 77 -5.40 -8.29 10.80
CA PRO A 77 -4.54 -8.46 11.98
C PRO A 77 -3.34 -9.39 11.73
N SER A 78 -3.53 -10.44 10.92
CA SER A 78 -2.46 -11.39 10.57
C SER A 78 -1.34 -10.77 9.72
N LEU A 79 -1.60 -9.63 9.07
CA LEU A 79 -0.66 -8.91 8.22
C LEU A 79 -0.17 -7.60 8.86
N GLY A 80 -0.72 -7.20 10.01
CA GLY A 80 -0.42 -5.92 10.67
C GLY A 80 -0.79 -4.72 9.81
N VAL A 81 -1.97 -4.76 9.16
CA VAL A 81 -2.41 -3.73 8.20
C VAL A 81 -3.85 -3.36 8.41
N LYS A 82 -4.16 -2.09 8.18
CA LYS A 82 -5.53 -1.55 8.18
C LYS A 82 -5.76 -0.66 6.96
N ILE A 83 -6.92 -0.81 6.32
CA ILE A 83 -7.39 0.09 5.27
C ILE A 83 -8.49 0.94 5.88
N TYR A 84 -8.23 2.24 6.00
CA TYR A 84 -9.21 3.21 6.46
C TYR A 84 -10.05 3.67 5.27
N CYS A 85 -11.35 3.46 5.35
CA CYS A 85 -12.30 3.83 4.32
C CYS A 85 -13.23 4.92 4.83
N SER A 86 -13.32 6.02 4.10
CA SER A 86 -14.19 7.15 4.42
C SER A 86 -15.16 7.42 3.28
N TYR A 87 -16.42 7.59 3.63
CA TYR A 87 -17.49 8.02 2.72
C TYR A 87 -17.88 9.47 3.02
N LEU A 88 -18.16 10.22 1.98
CA LEU A 88 -18.58 11.60 2.08
C LEU A 88 -19.71 11.85 1.06
N PRO A 89 -20.92 12.24 1.50
CA PRO A 89 -21.91 12.79 0.59
C PRO A 89 -21.41 14.13 0.07
N VAL A 90 -21.42 14.30 -1.23
CA VAL A 90 -20.89 15.50 -1.91
C VAL A 90 -21.94 16.14 -2.81
N THR A 91 -21.68 17.39 -3.18
CA THR A 91 -22.36 18.10 -4.27
C THR A 91 -21.33 18.34 -5.38
N ARG A 92 -21.77 18.81 -6.55
CA ARG A 92 -20.83 19.19 -7.63
C ARG A 92 -19.77 20.19 -7.18
N SER A 93 -20.11 21.12 -6.29
CA SER A 93 -19.17 22.12 -5.79
C SER A 93 -18.20 21.56 -4.75
N THR A 94 -18.64 20.62 -3.90
CA THR A 94 -17.79 20.02 -2.86
C THR A 94 -17.00 18.82 -3.35
N LEU A 95 -17.38 18.16 -4.45
CA LEU A 95 -16.67 17.06 -5.05
C LEU A 95 -15.22 17.45 -5.42
N GLN A 96 -15.06 18.57 -6.12
CA GLN A 96 -13.72 19.06 -6.50
C GLN A 96 -12.83 19.32 -5.27
N ILE A 97 -13.42 19.79 -4.16
CA ILE A 97 -12.69 19.99 -2.91
C ILE A 97 -12.25 18.64 -2.35
N ALA A 98 -13.14 17.66 -2.28
CA ALA A 98 -12.84 16.31 -1.77
C ALA A 98 -11.74 15.60 -2.60
N GLU A 99 -11.78 15.73 -3.93
CA GLU A 99 -10.75 15.21 -4.83
C GLU A 99 -9.39 15.87 -4.59
N ASN A 100 -9.36 17.22 -4.49
CA ASN A 100 -8.13 17.98 -4.25
C ASN A 100 -7.53 17.66 -2.87
N GLU A 101 -8.36 17.53 -1.84
CA GLU A 101 -7.92 17.11 -0.51
C GLU A 101 -7.34 15.70 -0.52
N SER A 102 -7.98 14.75 -1.22
CA SER A 102 -7.46 13.39 -1.37
C SER A 102 -6.11 13.36 -2.07
N ARG A 103 -5.93 14.11 -3.16
CA ARG A 103 -4.63 14.25 -3.85
C ARG A 103 -3.58 14.92 -2.96
N SER A 104 -3.96 15.90 -2.16
CA SER A 104 -3.07 16.53 -1.17
C SER A 104 -2.61 15.53 -0.11
N LEU A 105 -3.50 14.63 0.36
CA LEU A 105 -3.16 13.56 1.29
C LEU A 105 -2.15 12.58 0.67
N VAL A 106 -2.38 12.16 -0.57
CA VAL A 106 -1.41 11.33 -1.33
C VAL A 106 -0.04 12.00 -1.39
N SER A 107 0.00 13.28 -1.78
CA SER A 107 1.25 14.04 -1.90
C SER A 107 1.98 14.19 -0.57
N ARG A 108 1.25 14.33 0.55
CA ARG A 108 1.85 14.39 1.90
C ARG A 108 2.48 13.07 2.32
N GLN A 109 1.85 11.94 1.98
CA GLN A 109 2.38 10.60 2.26
C GLN A 109 3.54 10.22 1.35
N ALA A 110 3.65 10.87 0.20
CA ALA A 110 4.67 10.61 -0.81
C ALA A 110 6.00 11.34 -0.55
N LYS A 111 6.18 12.06 0.57
CA LYS A 111 7.41 12.83 0.84
C LYS A 111 8.68 11.98 0.82
N GLN A 112 8.60 10.71 1.16
CA GLN A 112 9.70 9.74 1.14
C GLN A 112 9.53 8.70 0.03
N ALA A 113 8.49 8.79 -0.77
CA ALA A 113 8.27 7.90 -1.89
C ALA A 113 9.24 8.24 -3.04
N LYS A 114 9.72 7.20 -3.72
CA LYS A 114 10.56 7.33 -4.92
C LYS A 114 9.75 7.70 -6.16
N ALA A 115 8.50 7.24 -6.22
CA ALA A 115 7.58 7.49 -7.30
C ALA A 115 6.12 7.39 -6.84
N ILE A 116 5.24 8.11 -7.53
CA ILE A 116 3.77 7.97 -7.42
C ILE A 116 3.27 7.52 -8.77
N LYS A 117 2.56 6.39 -8.80
CA LYS A 117 1.84 5.92 -9.98
C LYS A 117 0.35 6.08 -9.75
N GLU A 118 -0.30 6.86 -10.60
CA GLU A 118 -1.76 7.00 -10.63
C GLU A 118 -2.35 6.12 -11.74
N GLN A 119 -3.39 5.39 -11.41
CA GLN A 119 -4.17 4.58 -12.36
C GLN A 119 -5.62 5.03 -12.28
N ALA A 120 -6.15 5.55 -13.38
CA ALA A 120 -7.55 5.89 -13.49
C ALA A 120 -8.42 4.62 -13.55
N TYR A 121 -9.59 4.67 -12.94
CA TYR A 121 -10.62 3.65 -12.99
C TYR A 121 -11.93 4.24 -13.49
N SER A 122 -12.63 3.51 -14.35
CA SER A 122 -13.93 3.90 -14.89
C SER A 122 -14.79 2.68 -15.11
N ASN A 123 -15.97 2.65 -14.46
CA ASN A 123 -17.04 1.70 -14.66
C ASN A 123 -18.35 2.49 -14.87
N PRO A 124 -18.73 2.82 -16.11
CA PRO A 124 -19.91 3.61 -16.40
C PRO A 124 -21.23 2.92 -16.00
N ASP A 125 -21.29 1.59 -16.06
CA ASP A 125 -22.50 0.82 -15.76
C ASP A 125 -22.91 0.98 -14.28
N GLU A 126 -21.93 0.97 -13.39
CA GLU A 126 -22.13 1.22 -11.95
C GLU A 126 -21.94 2.69 -11.56
N ARG A 127 -21.61 3.57 -12.52
CA ARG A 127 -21.28 4.98 -12.30
C ARG A 127 -20.17 5.16 -11.26
N VAL A 128 -19.13 4.34 -11.35
CA VAL A 128 -17.96 4.38 -10.46
C VAL A 128 -16.76 4.86 -11.24
N TYR A 129 -16.24 6.01 -10.83
CA TYR A 129 -15.07 6.65 -11.42
C TYR A 129 -14.06 6.97 -10.32
N GLY A 130 -12.77 6.94 -10.62
CA GLY A 130 -11.79 7.29 -9.60
C GLY A 130 -10.35 7.05 -9.99
N SER A 131 -9.49 7.04 -9.00
CA SER A 131 -8.05 6.83 -9.14
C SER A 131 -7.51 5.93 -8.04
N LEU A 132 -6.59 5.05 -8.42
CA LEU A 132 -5.74 4.27 -7.54
C LEU A 132 -4.34 4.87 -7.56
N PHE A 133 -3.79 5.20 -6.39
CA PHE A 133 -2.45 5.74 -6.21
C PHE A 133 -1.55 4.68 -5.56
N LEU A 134 -0.43 4.40 -6.21
CA LEU A 134 0.60 3.49 -5.73
C LEU A 134 1.85 4.32 -5.45
N LEU A 135 2.30 4.34 -4.19
CA LEU A 135 3.47 5.05 -3.73
C LEU A 135 4.62 4.05 -3.57
N ASP A 136 5.62 4.18 -4.42
CA ASP A 136 6.81 3.33 -4.38
C ASP A 136 7.84 3.87 -3.37
N GLY A 137 8.49 2.97 -2.63
CA GLY A 137 9.47 3.32 -1.60
C GLY A 137 8.86 3.40 -0.19
N GLU A 138 9.52 4.15 0.69
CA GLU A 138 9.12 4.27 2.10
C GLU A 138 7.92 5.23 2.23
N SER A 139 6.74 4.66 2.38
CA SER A 139 5.51 5.39 2.63
C SER A 139 4.70 4.72 3.73
N ALA A 140 4.14 5.51 4.64
CA ALA A 140 3.22 5.01 5.65
C ALA A 140 1.89 4.51 5.04
N SER A 141 1.56 4.98 3.85
CA SER A 141 0.34 4.63 3.12
C SER A 141 0.65 4.39 1.63
N PRO A 142 1.17 3.19 1.28
CA PRO A 142 1.68 2.92 -0.07
C PRO A 142 0.57 2.75 -1.10
N VAL A 143 -0.66 2.47 -0.68
CA VAL A 143 -1.81 2.30 -1.57
C VAL A 143 -2.95 3.17 -1.08
N GLN A 144 -3.42 4.07 -1.91
CA GLN A 144 -4.57 4.92 -1.65
C GLN A 144 -5.47 4.93 -2.89
N PHE A 145 -6.76 5.15 -2.69
CA PHE A 145 -7.70 5.27 -3.80
C PHE A 145 -8.84 6.22 -3.46
N MET A 146 -9.51 6.73 -4.49
CA MET A 146 -10.74 7.49 -4.37
C MET A 146 -11.70 7.07 -5.49
N LEU A 147 -12.99 7.02 -5.16
CA LEU A 147 -14.09 6.67 -6.04
C LEU A 147 -15.21 7.69 -5.91
N THR A 148 -15.92 7.96 -6.99
CA THR A 148 -17.07 8.88 -7.02
C THR A 148 -18.08 8.46 -8.09
N ASP A 149 -19.33 8.87 -7.91
CA ASP A 149 -20.36 8.80 -8.97
C ASP A 149 -20.40 10.08 -9.83
N SER A 150 -19.45 10.99 -9.62
CA SER A 150 -19.33 12.32 -10.24
C SER A 150 -20.46 13.30 -9.89
N THR A 151 -21.30 12.99 -8.92
CA THR A 151 -22.47 13.83 -8.58
C THR A 151 -22.69 14.02 -7.07
N SER A 152 -22.84 12.94 -6.32
CA SER A 152 -23.36 12.97 -4.94
C SER A 152 -22.57 12.11 -3.95
N ASN A 153 -21.72 11.21 -4.43
CA ASN A 153 -21.02 10.25 -3.61
C ASN A 153 -19.52 10.33 -3.83
N PHE A 154 -18.78 10.30 -2.73
CA PHE A 154 -17.32 10.23 -2.71
C PHE A 154 -16.88 9.22 -1.67
N PHE A 155 -16.00 8.30 -2.07
CA PHE A 155 -15.43 7.27 -1.21
C PHE A 155 -13.92 7.27 -1.35
N ARG A 156 -13.21 7.17 -0.24
CA ARG A 156 -11.75 7.14 -0.22
C ARG A 156 -11.26 6.02 0.67
N GLY A 157 -10.20 5.33 0.24
CA GLY A 157 -9.50 4.34 1.05
C GLY A 157 -8.00 4.59 1.08
N ALA A 158 -7.38 4.27 2.21
CA ALA A 158 -5.95 4.38 2.41
C ALA A 158 -5.43 3.24 3.29
N LEU A 159 -4.42 2.53 2.80
CA LEU A 159 -3.76 1.42 3.48
C LEU A 159 -2.68 1.96 4.42
N TYR A 160 -2.66 1.48 5.67
CA TYR A 160 -1.63 1.79 6.65
C TYR A 160 -1.10 0.52 7.32
N TYR A 161 0.18 0.55 7.66
CA TYR A 161 0.82 -0.51 8.45
C TYR A 161 0.81 -0.17 9.94
N ASP A 162 0.73 -1.21 10.77
CA ASP A 162 0.84 -1.09 12.24
C ASP A 162 2.32 -1.04 12.71
N CYS A 163 3.27 -0.91 11.79
CA CYS A 163 4.71 -0.86 12.05
C CYS A 163 5.38 0.26 11.28
N VAL A 164 6.63 0.55 11.62
CA VAL A 164 7.46 1.48 10.83
C VAL A 164 7.66 0.90 9.43
N PRO A 165 7.31 1.64 8.37
CA PRO A 165 7.40 1.14 7.00
C PRO A 165 8.84 0.79 6.62
N ASN A 166 9.01 -0.40 6.05
CA ASN A 166 10.20 -0.80 5.32
C ASN A 166 9.74 -1.40 4.00
N ALA A 167 9.94 -0.67 2.91
CA ALA A 167 9.38 -1.00 1.61
C ALA A 167 9.75 -2.41 1.14
N ASP A 168 11.01 -2.83 1.32
CA ASP A 168 11.49 -4.13 0.86
C ASP A 168 10.86 -5.29 1.62
N SER A 169 10.72 -5.18 2.96
CA SER A 169 10.14 -6.23 3.80
C SER A 169 8.62 -6.31 3.68
N LEU A 170 7.96 -5.18 3.40
CA LEU A 170 6.51 -5.10 3.28
C LEU A 170 6.00 -5.29 1.85
N ALA A 171 6.89 -5.36 0.85
CA ALA A 171 6.51 -5.54 -0.56
C ALA A 171 5.54 -6.72 -0.79
N PRO A 172 5.74 -7.93 -0.23
CA PRO A 172 4.83 -9.05 -0.43
C PRO A 172 3.42 -8.78 0.12
N VAL A 173 3.33 -8.13 1.29
CA VAL A 173 2.06 -7.74 1.93
C VAL A 173 1.38 -6.66 1.12
N THR A 174 2.13 -5.65 0.68
CA THR A 174 1.63 -4.58 -0.17
C THR A 174 1.05 -5.12 -1.47
N ASP A 175 1.76 -6.03 -2.14
CA ASP A 175 1.34 -6.65 -3.39
C ASP A 175 0.09 -7.52 -3.23
N TYR A 176 -0.04 -8.20 -2.10
CA TYR A 176 -1.24 -8.96 -1.77
C TYR A 176 -2.43 -8.04 -1.58
N LEU A 177 -2.31 -7.04 -0.70
CA LEU A 177 -3.39 -6.11 -0.39
C LEU A 177 -3.74 -5.17 -1.54
N ARG A 178 -2.78 -4.88 -2.43
CA ARG A 178 -3.08 -4.17 -3.69
C ARG A 178 -4.09 -4.94 -4.54
N LYS A 179 -4.02 -6.28 -4.60
CA LYS A 179 -4.99 -7.12 -5.31
C LYS A 179 -6.35 -7.06 -4.63
N ASP A 180 -6.40 -7.12 -3.30
CA ASP A 180 -7.64 -6.99 -2.55
C ASP A 180 -8.30 -5.62 -2.76
N ILE A 181 -7.50 -4.54 -2.81
CA ILE A 181 -7.99 -3.18 -3.11
C ILE A 181 -8.49 -3.08 -4.56
N ILE A 182 -7.82 -3.71 -5.52
CA ILE A 182 -8.27 -3.75 -6.92
C ILE A 182 -9.61 -4.48 -7.03
N GLU A 183 -9.77 -5.63 -6.35
CA GLU A 183 -11.06 -6.35 -6.29
C GLU A 183 -12.16 -5.48 -5.67
N LEU A 184 -11.85 -4.79 -4.55
CA LEU A 184 -12.77 -3.84 -3.94
C LEU A 184 -13.23 -2.78 -4.95
N ILE A 185 -12.30 -2.17 -5.67
CA ILE A 185 -12.60 -1.12 -6.67
C ILE A 185 -13.44 -1.68 -7.82
N GLN A 186 -13.10 -2.88 -8.33
CA GLN A 186 -13.76 -3.50 -9.47
C GLN A 186 -15.20 -3.97 -9.16
N SER A 187 -15.44 -4.36 -7.92
CA SER A 187 -16.75 -4.82 -7.44
C SER A 187 -17.58 -3.71 -6.79
N PHE A 188 -17.06 -2.49 -6.77
CA PHE A 188 -17.71 -1.38 -6.08
C PHE A 188 -19.00 -0.95 -6.77
N SER A 189 -20.05 -0.72 -5.98
CA SER A 189 -21.33 -0.20 -6.44
C SER A 189 -21.94 0.76 -5.41
N TRP A 190 -22.64 1.79 -5.89
CA TRP A 190 -23.43 2.69 -5.06
C TRP A 190 -24.81 2.09 -4.81
N LYS A 191 -25.24 2.08 -3.54
CA LYS A 191 -26.63 1.71 -3.21
C LYS A 191 -27.55 2.92 -3.41
N LYS A 192 -28.78 2.64 -3.83
CA LYS A 192 -29.83 3.64 -4.06
C LYS A 192 -30.57 3.96 -2.77
#